data_330142ed679f74b835f7e3a98a9c74e5
#
_entry.id   330142ed679f74b835f7e3a98a9c74e5
#
_cell.length_a   1.000
_cell.length_b   1.000
_cell.length_c   1.000
_cell.angle_alpha   90.00
_cell.angle_beta   90.00
_cell.angle_gamma   90.00
#
_symmetry.space_group_name_H-M   'P 1'
#
loop_
_entity.id
_entity.type
_entity.pdbx_description
1 polymer ?
#
loop_
_entity_poly.entity_id
_entity_poly.type
_entity_poly.pdbx_seq_one_letter_code
_entity_poly.pdbx_strand_id
1 'polypeptide(L)'
;MKQHRLFMLVLVSALWACVYGWTASDTRPAAVSGQFYPAEPAKLRLAIEQFLKGSPGFAVEKPVALIVPHAGYIYSGQICADAFRQAMNHRYDTVVILGVNHTYAGFSGISVGNYSAFRTPLGDIRVDEQVLSDLVAQNKDCVRSREVHIAEHSIEVQIPFIQHLFPESRVVAAVIHPPDYPMCVRFGQTLAKVLKNRQALIVISSDLSHYPDYENAVKADRLTLETIASLDTARISSLMRNLNVPKLDTRACGEAAILAGITAAKALGAKRALVAGYANSGDLPIGDSSRAVGYGAVVIAPGDAGANTSVLVRHPHPSTATPLQGAEKKSLLAFARETILRYLTTQTVPLARNFPSRMGVRQGVFVTLRKKGELRGCIGHIPPDDELGKTVGAMALQSAFNDPRFVPVQLSELNSLEIEISALTPLKPVARPDEIVVGRDGVLMSKGRSSAVFLPQVATENHWNRTEMLDNLCVKAGLPSGCWKSDAKFQVFQAEVFSESQFK
;
A
#
# COMPACT_ATOMS: atom_id res chain seq x y z
N MET A 1 18.01 59.00 -54.40
CA MET A 1 17.43 59.02 -53.02
C MET A 1 16.42 57.87 -52.84
N LYS A 2 16.78 56.58 -52.95
CA LYS A 2 15.86 55.43 -52.73
C LYS A 2 16.60 54.17 -52.25
N GLN A 3 17.73 54.25 -51.56
CA GLN A 3 18.49 53.08 -51.09
C GLN A 3 18.79 53.02 -49.55
N HIS A 4 18.28 53.98 -48.76
CA HIS A 4 18.59 54.02 -47.32
C HIS A 4 17.38 53.67 -46.35
N ARG A 5 16.25 53.19 -46.94
CA ARG A 5 15.10 52.83 -46.11
C ARG A 5 14.88 51.31 -45.88
N LEU A 6 15.74 50.46 -46.45
CA LEU A 6 15.56 48.98 -46.32
C LEU A 6 16.49 48.31 -45.29
N PHE A 7 17.44 49.07 -44.70
CA PHE A 7 18.37 48.52 -43.70
C PHE A 7 17.98 48.70 -42.25
N MET A 8 16.90 49.46 -41.95
CA MET A 8 16.48 49.75 -40.58
C MET A 8 15.33 48.87 -40.08
N LEU A 9 14.70 48.05 -40.94
CA LEU A 9 13.60 47.16 -40.60
C LEU A 9 14.04 45.72 -40.28
N VAL A 10 15.30 45.35 -40.56
CA VAL A 10 15.83 44.00 -40.27
C VAL A 10 16.52 43.92 -38.91
N LEU A 11 16.93 45.03 -38.30
CA LEU A 11 17.59 45.09 -37.01
C LEU A 11 16.63 45.13 -35.80
N VAL A 12 15.34 45.42 -36.02
CA VAL A 12 14.34 45.43 -34.92
C VAL A 12 13.67 44.06 -34.73
N SER A 13 13.66 43.20 -35.76
CA SER A 13 13.14 41.83 -35.65
C SER A 13 14.12 40.83 -35.04
N ALA A 14 15.43 41.14 -35.00
CA ALA A 14 16.44 40.28 -34.39
C ALA A 14 16.58 40.46 -32.84
N LEU A 15 16.05 41.57 -32.29
CA LEU A 15 16.10 41.87 -30.87
C LEU A 15 14.87 41.34 -30.06
N TRP A 16 13.81 40.86 -30.76
CA TRP A 16 12.63 40.26 -30.11
C TRP A 16 12.69 38.74 -30.02
N ALA A 17 13.68 38.08 -30.64
CA ALA A 17 13.84 36.63 -30.58
C ALA A 17 14.70 36.14 -29.40
N CYS A 18 15.29 37.03 -28.59
CA CYS A 18 16.16 36.67 -27.46
C CYS A 18 15.51 36.80 -26.08
N VAL A 19 14.21 37.05 -25.95
CA VAL A 19 13.56 37.22 -24.61
C VAL A 19 12.60 36.08 -24.24
N TYR A 20 12.37 35.11 -25.11
CA TYR A 20 11.76 33.86 -24.70
C TYR A 20 12.85 32.78 -24.52
N GLY A 21 13.76 33.04 -23.61
CA GLY A 21 14.48 31.96 -22.95
C GLY A 21 13.43 31.11 -22.22
N TRP A 22 13.27 29.88 -22.62
CA TRP A 22 12.56 28.89 -21.82
C TRP A 22 13.27 28.84 -20.46
N THR A 23 12.78 29.58 -19.47
CA THR A 23 13.14 29.36 -18.10
C THR A 23 12.50 28.02 -17.74
N ALA A 24 13.34 26.97 -17.66
CA ALA A 24 12.90 25.72 -17.11
C ALA A 24 12.15 26.04 -15.80
N SER A 25 10.91 25.53 -15.67
CA SER A 25 10.12 25.75 -14.47
C SER A 25 10.98 25.40 -13.26
N ASP A 26 11.11 26.31 -12.31
CA ASP A 26 11.85 26.08 -11.07
C ASP A 26 11.09 25.15 -10.10
N THR A 27 9.90 24.71 -10.50
CA THR A 27 9.07 23.74 -9.79
C THR A 27 9.34 22.32 -10.28
N ARG A 28 9.63 21.40 -9.38
CA ARG A 28 9.74 19.97 -9.68
C ARG A 28 8.36 19.40 -10.04
N PRO A 29 8.15 18.88 -11.27
CA PRO A 29 6.89 18.26 -11.66
C PRO A 29 6.65 16.95 -10.89
N ALA A 30 5.38 16.53 -10.80
CA ALA A 30 5.04 15.21 -10.29
C ALA A 30 5.54 14.11 -11.25
N ALA A 31 6.30 13.15 -10.74
CA ALA A 31 6.86 12.05 -11.52
C ALA A 31 6.00 10.78 -11.48
N VAL A 32 5.30 10.54 -10.36
CA VAL A 32 4.56 9.28 -10.12
C VAL A 32 3.05 9.49 -9.89
N SER A 33 2.54 10.67 -10.20
CA SER A 33 1.11 10.97 -10.19
C SER A 33 0.35 10.07 -11.18
N GLY A 34 -0.76 9.48 -10.75
CA GLY A 34 -1.54 8.52 -11.53
C GLY A 34 -0.99 7.09 -11.50
N GLN A 35 0.21 6.88 -10.93
CA GLN A 35 0.82 5.56 -10.75
C GLN A 35 0.91 5.17 -9.27
N PHE A 36 1.48 6.03 -8.43
CA PHE A 36 1.64 5.78 -6.99
C PHE A 36 0.49 6.36 -6.17
N TYR A 37 -0.17 7.39 -6.67
CA TYR A 37 -1.34 8.02 -6.03
C TYR A 37 -2.26 8.62 -7.10
N PRO A 38 -3.56 8.86 -6.80
CA PRO A 38 -4.51 9.39 -7.77
C PRO A 38 -4.07 10.71 -8.41
N ALA A 39 -4.18 10.83 -9.75
CA ALA A 39 -3.85 12.05 -10.47
C ALA A 39 -4.93 13.15 -10.34
N GLU A 40 -6.17 12.76 -10.01
CA GLU A 40 -7.27 13.70 -9.82
C GLU A 40 -7.23 14.29 -8.39
N PRO A 41 -7.19 15.63 -8.23
CA PRO A 41 -7.10 16.28 -6.92
C PRO A 41 -8.17 15.85 -5.93
N ALA A 42 -9.41 15.71 -6.38
CA ALA A 42 -10.54 15.33 -5.52
C ALA A 42 -10.39 13.88 -5.02
N LYS A 43 -10.00 12.96 -5.90
CA LYS A 43 -9.76 11.54 -5.54
C LYS A 43 -8.58 11.41 -4.57
N LEU A 44 -7.51 12.18 -4.80
CA LEU A 44 -6.33 12.18 -3.94
C LEU A 44 -6.66 12.69 -2.53
N ARG A 45 -7.41 13.79 -2.39
CA ARG A 45 -7.88 14.30 -1.09
C ARG A 45 -8.74 13.26 -0.38
N LEU A 46 -9.72 12.69 -1.08
CA LEU A 46 -10.61 11.68 -0.52
C LEU A 46 -9.83 10.43 -0.06
N ALA A 47 -8.82 9.99 -0.82
CA ALA A 47 -7.97 8.87 -0.42
C ALA A 47 -7.24 9.15 0.90
N ILE A 48 -6.60 10.32 1.02
CA ILE A 48 -5.88 10.73 2.24
C ILE A 48 -6.86 10.81 3.42
N GLU A 49 -8.04 11.41 3.26
CA GLU A 49 -9.07 11.50 4.30
C GLU A 49 -9.55 10.11 4.77
N GLN A 50 -9.78 9.19 3.83
CA GLN A 50 -10.15 7.81 4.14
C GLN A 50 -9.06 7.09 4.93
N PHE A 51 -7.79 7.23 4.56
CA PHE A 51 -6.67 6.67 5.29
C PHE A 51 -6.56 7.25 6.71
N LEU A 52 -6.61 8.56 6.84
CA LEU A 52 -6.56 9.24 8.15
C LEU A 52 -7.73 8.83 9.05
N LYS A 53 -8.95 8.69 8.50
CA LYS A 53 -10.11 8.20 9.25
C LYS A 53 -9.90 6.75 9.74
N GLY A 54 -9.27 5.90 8.94
CA GLY A 54 -8.96 4.50 9.29
C GLY A 54 -7.77 4.33 10.23
N SER A 55 -7.01 5.39 10.53
CA SER A 55 -5.80 5.33 11.34
C SER A 55 -6.11 5.35 12.84
N PRO A 56 -5.29 4.64 13.68
CA PRO A 56 -5.46 4.64 15.12
C PRO A 56 -5.20 6.03 15.71
N GLY A 57 -5.97 6.40 16.73
CA GLY A 57 -5.72 7.60 17.53
C GLY A 57 -4.77 7.27 18.69
N PHE A 58 -3.65 7.97 18.78
CA PHE A 58 -2.79 7.95 19.95
C PHE A 58 -2.66 9.37 20.50
N ALA A 59 -2.52 9.48 21.83
CA ALA A 59 -2.10 10.74 22.44
C ALA A 59 -0.56 10.75 22.47
N VAL A 60 0.05 11.38 21.48
CA VAL A 60 1.50 11.59 21.41
C VAL A 60 1.77 13.08 21.58
N GLU A 61 2.76 13.45 22.40
CA GLU A 61 3.31 14.80 22.37
C GLU A 61 3.78 15.12 20.94
N LYS A 62 3.96 16.41 20.63
CA LYS A 62 4.35 16.87 19.30
C LYS A 62 5.49 16.02 18.72
N PRO A 63 5.24 15.22 17.66
CA PRO A 63 6.28 14.42 17.02
C PRO A 63 7.44 15.27 16.51
N VAL A 64 8.65 14.75 16.66
CA VAL A 64 9.88 15.32 16.07
C VAL A 64 10.14 14.69 14.71
N ALA A 65 9.88 13.37 14.60
CA ALA A 65 10.04 12.67 13.34
C ALA A 65 9.01 11.56 13.16
N LEU A 66 8.74 11.23 11.90
CA LEU A 66 7.93 10.10 11.46
C LEU A 66 8.77 9.21 10.54
N ILE A 67 8.64 7.89 10.67
CA ILE A 67 9.08 6.94 9.63
C ILE A 67 7.83 6.45 8.93
N VAL A 68 7.81 6.54 7.61
CA VAL A 68 6.65 6.26 6.76
C VAL A 68 7.06 5.52 5.49
N PRO A 69 6.25 4.61 4.96
CA PRO A 69 6.54 3.90 3.71
C PRO A 69 6.35 4.80 2.48
N HIS A 70 6.89 4.35 1.33
CA HIS A 70 6.81 5.08 0.06
C HIS A 70 6.38 4.25 -1.15
N ALA A 71 5.82 3.07 -0.94
CA ALA A 71 5.12 2.36 -1.99
C ALA A 71 3.86 3.14 -2.46
N GLY A 72 3.24 2.71 -3.55
CA GLY A 72 2.00 3.33 -4.02
C GLY A 72 0.90 3.30 -2.95
N TYR A 73 0.05 4.33 -2.93
CA TYR A 73 -1.01 4.51 -1.91
C TYR A 73 -1.96 3.33 -1.77
N ILE A 74 -2.20 2.59 -2.86
CA ILE A 74 -3.00 1.36 -2.84
C ILE A 74 -2.38 0.29 -1.93
N TYR A 75 -1.06 0.30 -1.74
CA TYR A 75 -0.33 -0.64 -0.89
C TYR A 75 -0.04 -0.08 0.50
N SER A 76 0.52 1.10 0.59
CA SER A 76 1.11 1.62 1.82
C SER A 76 0.44 2.88 2.37
N GLY A 77 -0.53 3.48 1.67
CA GLY A 77 -1.15 4.74 2.05
C GLY A 77 -1.82 4.71 3.44
N GLN A 78 -2.41 3.58 3.84
CA GLN A 78 -2.98 3.43 5.17
C GLN A 78 -1.90 3.47 6.26
N ILE A 79 -0.77 2.79 6.06
CA ILE A 79 0.33 2.77 7.03
C ILE A 79 1.02 4.14 7.08
N CYS A 80 1.18 4.80 5.93
CA CYS A 80 1.67 6.17 5.87
C CYS A 80 0.79 7.11 6.72
N ALA A 81 -0.53 7.02 6.56
CA ALA A 81 -1.50 7.80 7.33
C ALA A 81 -1.46 7.51 8.84
N ASP A 82 -1.15 6.27 9.25
CA ASP A 82 -1.07 5.89 10.67
C ASP A 82 -0.01 6.72 11.43
N ALA A 83 1.12 7.05 10.77
CA ALA A 83 2.12 7.95 11.35
C ALA A 83 1.72 9.42 11.21
N PHE A 84 1.30 9.87 10.03
CA PHE A 84 0.94 11.28 9.81
C PHE A 84 -0.21 11.76 10.70
N ARG A 85 -1.19 10.90 11.00
CA ARG A 85 -2.28 11.21 11.92
C ARG A 85 -1.80 11.65 13.30
N GLN A 86 -0.65 11.14 13.77
CA GLN A 86 -0.09 11.50 15.07
C GLN A 86 0.47 12.93 15.11
N ALA A 87 0.77 13.50 13.93
CA ALA A 87 1.28 14.86 13.79
C ALA A 87 0.20 15.89 13.42
N MET A 88 -1.03 15.46 13.06
CA MET A 88 -2.05 16.32 12.45
C MET A 88 -2.53 17.49 13.31
N ASN A 89 -2.46 17.38 14.63
CA ASN A 89 -2.92 18.42 15.56
C ASN A 89 -1.82 19.42 15.94
N HIS A 90 -0.68 19.35 15.27
CA HIS A 90 0.47 20.20 15.55
C HIS A 90 0.80 21.09 14.35
N ARG A 91 1.42 22.25 14.64
CA ARG A 91 1.90 23.14 13.60
C ARG A 91 3.38 22.94 13.36
N TYR A 92 3.76 22.88 12.08
CA TYR A 92 5.13 22.83 11.60
C TYR A 92 5.33 23.87 10.51
N ASP A 93 6.38 24.67 10.60
CA ASP A 93 6.71 25.69 9.59
C ASP A 93 7.55 25.05 8.46
N THR A 94 8.34 24.03 8.81
CA THR A 94 9.18 23.28 7.86
C THR A 94 9.01 21.77 8.04
N VAL A 95 8.85 21.05 6.93
CA VAL A 95 8.87 19.58 6.90
C VAL A 95 10.07 19.11 6.08
N VAL A 96 11.01 18.39 6.73
CA VAL A 96 12.18 17.84 6.06
C VAL A 96 11.91 16.38 5.70
N ILE A 97 11.94 16.05 4.41
CA ILE A 97 11.72 14.70 3.90
C ILE A 97 13.06 14.07 3.57
N LEU A 98 13.37 12.97 4.26
CA LEU A 98 14.58 12.19 4.02
C LEU A 98 14.19 10.94 3.23
N GLY A 99 14.68 10.80 2.01
CA GLY A 99 14.41 9.69 1.11
C GLY A 99 15.66 8.94 0.69
N VAL A 100 15.47 7.97 -0.18
CA VAL A 100 16.49 7.09 -0.74
C VAL A 100 16.59 7.29 -2.25
N ASN A 101 17.72 6.94 -2.84
CA ASN A 101 17.93 7.02 -4.28
C ASN A 101 17.53 5.71 -4.96
N HIS A 102 16.44 5.72 -5.74
CA HIS A 102 16.01 4.57 -6.55
C HIS A 102 16.29 4.76 -8.05
N THR A 103 16.46 6.01 -8.50
CA THR A 103 16.29 6.31 -9.92
C THR A 103 17.54 6.88 -10.60
N TYR A 104 18.51 7.40 -9.86
CA TYR A 104 19.70 8.02 -10.44
C TYR A 104 20.97 7.20 -10.15
N ALA A 105 21.37 6.40 -11.12
CA ALA A 105 22.53 5.51 -10.99
C ALA A 105 23.84 6.29 -10.76
N GLY A 106 24.72 5.75 -9.90
CA GLY A 106 26.05 6.32 -9.64
C GLY A 106 26.06 7.50 -8.67
N PHE A 107 24.92 7.93 -8.11
CA PHE A 107 24.91 8.96 -7.08
C PHE A 107 25.48 8.43 -5.76
N SER A 108 26.33 9.21 -5.13
CA SER A 108 26.87 8.95 -3.77
C SER A 108 26.97 10.28 -3.02
N GLY A 109 26.44 10.32 -1.80
CA GLY A 109 26.39 11.49 -0.95
C GLY A 109 24.96 11.83 -0.50
N ILE A 110 24.74 13.11 -0.26
CA ILE A 110 23.43 13.64 0.15
C ILE A 110 23.04 14.70 -0.87
N SER A 111 21.96 14.42 -1.63
CA SER A 111 21.42 15.38 -2.56
C SER A 111 20.27 16.13 -1.92
N VAL A 112 20.35 17.45 -1.84
CA VAL A 112 19.19 18.29 -1.54
C VAL A 112 18.62 18.84 -2.85
N GLY A 113 17.27 18.89 -2.94
CA GLY A 113 16.60 19.32 -4.19
C GLY A 113 16.94 20.75 -4.57
N ASN A 114 17.22 20.97 -5.85
CA ASN A 114 17.51 22.30 -6.39
C ASN A 114 16.28 22.85 -7.15
N TYR A 115 15.17 22.99 -6.43
CA TYR A 115 13.88 23.50 -6.90
C TYR A 115 13.32 24.50 -5.91
N SER A 116 12.52 25.47 -6.35
CA SER A 116 11.80 26.41 -5.47
C SER A 116 10.49 25.82 -4.92
N ALA A 117 9.92 24.81 -5.60
CA ALA A 117 8.69 24.14 -5.20
C ALA A 117 8.62 22.72 -5.74
N PHE A 118 7.74 21.91 -5.15
CA PHE A 118 7.33 20.59 -5.64
C PHE A 118 5.85 20.63 -6.04
N ARG A 119 5.52 20.08 -7.21
CA ARG A 119 4.15 20.00 -7.73
C ARG A 119 3.55 18.64 -7.48
N THR A 120 2.30 18.64 -7.02
CA THR A 120 1.42 17.46 -6.99
C THR A 120 0.06 17.82 -7.57
N PRO A 121 -0.88 16.89 -7.74
CA PRO A 121 -2.27 17.24 -8.09
C PRO A 121 -2.94 18.20 -7.11
N LEU A 122 -2.47 18.29 -5.85
CA LEU A 122 -3.01 19.22 -4.85
C LEU A 122 -2.46 20.65 -4.99
N GLY A 123 -1.54 20.89 -5.92
CA GLY A 123 -0.88 22.18 -6.14
C GLY A 123 0.62 22.15 -5.84
N ASP A 124 1.22 23.32 -5.74
CA ASP A 124 2.63 23.50 -5.45
C ASP A 124 2.85 23.69 -3.95
N ILE A 125 3.89 23.04 -3.40
CA ILE A 125 4.41 23.31 -2.06
C ILE A 125 5.80 23.92 -2.16
N ARG A 126 6.05 25.03 -1.46
CA ARG A 126 7.30 25.79 -1.52
C ARG A 126 8.41 25.08 -0.76
N VAL A 127 9.63 25.23 -1.26
CA VAL A 127 10.86 24.80 -0.57
C VAL A 127 11.25 25.83 0.50
N ASP A 128 11.76 25.36 1.65
CA ASP A 128 12.41 26.19 2.65
C ASP A 128 13.88 26.42 2.24
N GLU A 129 14.08 27.42 1.41
CA GLU A 129 15.38 27.73 0.82
C GLU A 129 16.46 28.08 1.88
N GLN A 130 16.04 28.68 3.02
CA GLN A 130 16.98 28.99 4.10
C GLN A 130 17.53 27.72 4.73
N VAL A 131 16.65 26.76 5.08
CA VAL A 131 17.07 25.46 5.64
C VAL A 131 17.94 24.69 4.64
N LEU A 132 17.55 24.69 3.36
CA LEU A 132 18.30 24.03 2.30
C LEU A 132 19.71 24.61 2.15
N SER A 133 19.84 25.95 2.10
CA SER A 133 21.12 26.64 2.01
C SER A 133 22.01 26.39 3.22
N ASP A 134 21.43 26.41 4.43
CA ASP A 134 22.14 26.14 5.67
C ASP A 134 22.71 24.70 5.72
N LEU A 135 21.95 23.71 5.20
CA LEU A 135 22.41 22.31 5.11
C LEU A 135 23.62 22.17 4.19
N VAL A 136 23.57 22.78 2.99
CA VAL A 136 24.69 22.75 2.05
C VAL A 136 25.92 23.46 2.59
N ALA A 137 25.74 24.61 3.25
CA ALA A 137 26.85 25.36 3.82
C ALA A 137 27.53 24.67 5.00
N GLN A 138 26.79 23.85 5.79
CA GLN A 138 27.30 23.26 7.03
C GLN A 138 27.67 21.78 6.87
N ASN A 139 27.40 21.14 5.74
CA ASN A 139 27.70 19.72 5.51
C ASN A 139 28.33 19.51 4.13
N LYS A 140 29.61 19.11 4.13
CA LYS A 140 30.41 18.89 2.92
C LYS A 140 29.89 17.73 2.04
N ASP A 141 29.11 16.81 2.62
CA ASP A 141 28.54 15.65 1.91
C ASP A 141 27.22 16.03 1.19
N CYS A 142 26.71 17.28 1.40
CA CYS A 142 25.50 17.81 0.77
C CYS A 142 25.79 18.53 -0.54
N VAL A 143 25.07 18.17 -1.57
CA VAL A 143 25.09 18.84 -2.89
C VAL A 143 23.68 19.19 -3.34
N ARG A 144 23.54 20.26 -4.12
CA ARG A 144 22.28 20.55 -4.83
C ARG A 144 22.25 19.81 -6.16
N SER A 145 21.22 19.00 -6.39
CA SER A 145 21.01 18.36 -7.69
C SER A 145 19.52 18.31 -8.05
N ARG A 146 19.22 18.51 -9.33
CA ARG A 146 17.90 18.29 -9.91
C ARG A 146 17.74 16.84 -10.38
N GLU A 147 18.80 16.28 -10.91
CA GLU A 147 18.83 14.97 -11.56
C GLU A 147 18.49 13.85 -10.59
N VAL A 148 19.02 13.92 -9.36
CA VAL A 148 18.74 12.93 -8.29
C VAL A 148 17.27 12.98 -7.86
N HIS A 149 16.61 14.13 -8.00
CA HIS A 149 15.24 14.32 -7.49
C HIS A 149 14.16 14.20 -8.56
N ILE A 150 14.47 14.44 -9.85
CA ILE A 150 13.44 14.62 -10.89
C ILE A 150 12.48 13.42 -11.02
N ALA A 151 12.99 12.20 -10.90
CA ALA A 151 12.21 10.97 -10.99
C ALA A 151 12.04 10.22 -9.67
N GLU A 152 12.62 10.73 -8.57
CA GLU A 152 12.62 10.03 -7.28
C GLU A 152 11.26 10.09 -6.59
N HIS A 153 10.68 8.93 -6.30
CA HIS A 153 9.35 8.80 -5.73
C HIS A 153 9.32 8.79 -4.20
N SER A 154 10.39 8.35 -3.52
CA SER A 154 10.42 8.24 -2.06
C SER A 154 10.15 9.57 -1.34
N ILE A 155 10.50 10.69 -1.98
CA ILE A 155 10.18 12.05 -1.53
C ILE A 155 8.75 12.42 -1.92
N GLU A 156 8.39 12.22 -3.20
CA GLU A 156 7.17 12.75 -3.80
C GLU A 156 5.91 12.21 -3.14
N VAL A 157 5.85 10.91 -2.84
CA VAL A 157 4.66 10.27 -2.27
C VAL A 157 4.31 10.78 -0.87
N GLN A 158 5.24 11.45 -0.17
CA GLN A 158 4.98 12.06 1.13
C GLN A 158 4.31 13.43 1.01
N ILE A 159 4.54 14.13 -0.11
CA ILE A 159 4.12 15.53 -0.29
C ILE A 159 2.60 15.70 -0.22
N PRO A 160 1.74 14.85 -0.82
CA PRO A 160 0.29 15.05 -0.72
C PRO A 160 -0.25 14.98 0.73
N PHE A 161 0.31 14.11 1.58
CA PHE A 161 -0.04 14.10 3.01
C PHE A 161 0.38 15.40 3.71
N ILE A 162 1.56 15.92 3.40
CA ILE A 162 2.07 17.18 3.97
C ILE A 162 1.19 18.36 3.52
N GLN A 163 0.84 18.44 2.23
CA GLN A 163 -0.04 19.48 1.69
C GLN A 163 -1.44 19.44 2.33
N HIS A 164 -1.98 18.25 2.58
CA HIS A 164 -3.29 18.08 3.18
C HIS A 164 -3.31 18.45 4.66
N LEU A 165 -2.28 18.05 5.42
CA LEU A 165 -2.24 18.21 6.88
C LEU A 165 -1.58 19.52 7.32
N PHE A 166 -0.60 20.01 6.57
CA PHE A 166 0.24 21.17 6.92
C PHE A 166 0.34 22.15 5.73
N PRO A 167 -0.79 22.74 5.28
CA PRO A 167 -0.82 23.53 4.04
C PRO A 167 0.07 24.78 4.07
N GLU A 168 0.40 25.29 5.25
CA GLU A 168 1.25 26.47 5.43
C GLU A 168 2.75 26.13 5.54
N SER A 169 3.09 24.84 5.61
CA SER A 169 4.48 24.39 5.75
C SER A 169 5.25 24.55 4.45
N ARG A 170 6.58 24.72 4.59
CA ARG A 170 7.54 24.57 3.50
C ARG A 170 8.22 23.21 3.60
N VAL A 171 8.79 22.73 2.51
CA VAL A 171 9.47 21.43 2.49
C VAL A 171 10.95 21.57 2.18
N VAL A 172 11.74 20.63 2.71
CA VAL A 172 13.11 20.37 2.25
C VAL A 172 13.21 18.90 1.95
N ALA A 173 13.67 18.54 0.76
CA ALA A 173 13.87 17.16 0.34
C ALA A 173 15.35 16.82 0.32
N ALA A 174 15.73 15.71 0.97
CA ALA A 174 17.07 15.17 0.94
C ALA A 174 17.07 13.69 0.56
N VAL A 175 17.80 13.32 -0.46
CA VAL A 175 18.02 11.94 -0.92
C VAL A 175 19.41 11.51 -0.47
N ILE A 176 19.52 10.40 0.25
CA ILE A 176 20.76 9.93 0.88
C ILE A 176 21.12 8.56 0.33
N HIS A 177 22.35 8.42 -0.21
CA HIS A 177 22.86 7.16 -0.76
C HIS A 177 24.41 7.16 -0.85
N PRO A 178 25.10 6.05 -0.60
CA PRO A 178 24.65 4.82 0.04
C PRO A 178 24.45 5.00 1.56
N PRO A 179 24.02 3.97 2.31
CA PRO A 179 23.87 4.04 3.77
C PRO A 179 25.24 3.98 4.50
N ASP A 180 26.10 4.95 4.22
CA ASP A 180 27.36 5.11 4.95
C ASP A 180 27.10 5.65 6.36
N TYR A 181 27.33 4.83 7.39
CA TYR A 181 26.98 5.16 8.77
C TYR A 181 27.60 6.48 9.26
N PRO A 182 28.92 6.73 9.11
CA PRO A 182 29.52 8.00 9.51
C PRO A 182 28.91 9.21 8.79
N MET A 183 28.64 9.12 7.49
CA MET A 183 28.00 10.19 6.71
C MET A 183 26.59 10.47 7.22
N CYS A 184 25.79 9.42 7.43
CA CYS A 184 24.42 9.56 7.93
C CYS A 184 24.38 10.22 9.32
N VAL A 185 25.29 9.86 10.23
CA VAL A 185 25.40 10.45 11.57
C VAL A 185 25.80 11.93 11.47
N ARG A 186 26.83 12.26 10.67
CA ARG A 186 27.22 13.67 10.46
C ARG A 186 26.09 14.52 9.91
N PHE A 187 25.37 13.99 8.92
CA PHE A 187 24.23 14.70 8.34
C PHE A 187 23.10 14.89 9.36
N GLY A 188 22.75 13.85 10.12
CA GLY A 188 21.75 13.94 11.18
C GLY A 188 22.10 15.00 12.23
N GLN A 189 23.37 15.10 12.64
CA GLN A 189 23.84 16.14 13.54
C GLN A 189 23.74 17.55 12.93
N THR A 190 24.11 17.70 11.65
CA THR A 190 23.96 18.96 10.92
C THR A 190 22.50 19.37 10.81
N LEU A 191 21.62 18.41 10.44
CA LEU A 191 20.17 18.63 10.33
C LEU A 191 19.60 19.12 11.67
N ALA A 192 19.96 18.48 12.78
CA ALA A 192 19.52 18.90 14.11
C ALA A 192 19.97 20.33 14.44
N LYS A 193 21.22 20.68 14.10
CA LYS A 193 21.76 22.03 14.33
C LYS A 193 20.97 23.08 13.52
N VAL A 194 20.70 22.81 12.25
CA VAL A 194 19.95 23.70 11.35
C VAL A 194 18.50 23.86 11.80
N LEU A 195 17.87 22.79 12.31
CA LEU A 195 16.48 22.79 12.75
C LEU A 195 16.31 23.26 14.21
N LYS A 196 17.38 23.50 14.95
CA LYS A 196 17.31 24.00 16.33
C LYS A 196 16.49 25.30 16.36
N ASN A 197 15.52 25.36 17.27
CA ASN A 197 14.60 26.50 17.44
C ASN A 197 13.60 26.70 16.27
N ARG A 198 13.43 25.74 15.37
CA ARG A 198 12.39 25.75 14.32
C ARG A 198 11.23 24.84 14.70
N GLN A 199 10.04 25.19 14.23
CA GLN A 199 8.86 24.31 14.30
C GLN A 199 8.95 23.31 13.12
N ALA A 200 9.77 22.27 13.26
CA ALA A 200 10.06 21.36 12.17
C ALA A 200 9.59 19.91 12.45
N LEU A 201 9.23 19.21 11.39
CA LEU A 201 8.96 17.77 11.37
C LEU A 201 9.93 17.09 10.41
N ILE A 202 10.54 15.99 10.83
CA ILE A 202 11.38 15.15 9.96
C ILE A 202 10.52 13.97 9.50
N VAL A 203 10.33 13.81 8.19
CA VAL A 203 9.64 12.67 7.57
C VAL A 203 10.70 11.76 6.95
N ILE A 204 10.88 10.58 7.53
CA ILE A 204 11.85 9.58 7.13
C ILE A 204 11.12 8.56 6.25
N SER A 205 11.45 8.51 4.98
CA SER A 205 10.75 7.73 3.97
C SER A 205 11.47 6.40 3.73
N SER A 206 10.83 5.28 4.11
CA SER A 206 11.37 3.94 3.95
C SER A 206 10.29 2.87 3.96
N ASP A 207 10.27 2.00 2.96
CA ASP A 207 9.65 0.69 3.08
C ASP A 207 10.55 -0.22 3.93
N LEU A 208 10.00 -1.34 4.44
CA LEU A 208 10.73 -2.34 5.22
C LEU A 208 11.26 -3.47 4.33
N SER A 209 11.03 -4.74 4.70
CA SER A 209 11.54 -5.90 3.97
C SER A 209 11.07 -5.94 2.52
N HIS A 210 11.97 -6.34 1.62
CA HIS A 210 11.62 -6.58 0.22
C HIS A 210 11.77 -8.07 -0.13
N TYR A 211 10.69 -8.63 -0.68
CA TYR A 211 10.56 -9.86 -1.42
C TYR A 211 10.65 -11.20 -0.68
N PRO A 212 10.78 -11.30 0.64
CA PRO A 212 10.54 -12.58 1.30
C PRO A 212 9.07 -13.01 1.15
N ASP A 213 8.74 -14.25 1.46
CA ASP A 213 7.35 -14.65 1.65
C ASP A 213 6.73 -13.96 2.88
N TYR A 214 5.42 -14.00 2.98
CA TYR A 214 4.64 -13.32 4.01
C TYR A 214 5.14 -13.57 5.44
N GLU A 215 5.37 -14.84 5.81
CA GLU A 215 5.78 -15.21 7.17
C GLU A 215 7.20 -14.71 7.50
N ASN A 216 8.10 -14.76 6.52
CA ASN A 216 9.46 -14.25 6.65
C ASN A 216 9.48 -12.71 6.66
N ALA A 217 8.61 -12.06 5.86
CA ALA A 217 8.41 -10.61 5.93
C ALA A 217 8.00 -10.17 7.34
N VAL A 218 6.94 -10.76 7.90
CA VAL A 218 6.45 -10.43 9.25
C VAL A 218 7.55 -10.57 10.30
N LYS A 219 8.34 -11.64 10.26
CA LYS A 219 9.46 -11.86 11.21
C LYS A 219 10.58 -10.84 11.05
N ALA A 220 10.98 -10.57 9.80
CA ALA A 220 12.02 -9.60 9.49
C ALA A 220 11.64 -8.19 9.90
N ASP A 221 10.42 -7.77 9.56
CA ASP A 221 9.88 -6.43 9.79
C ASP A 221 9.68 -6.17 11.27
N ARG A 222 9.15 -7.16 12.00
CA ARG A 222 9.01 -7.06 13.46
C ARG A 222 10.35 -6.75 14.13
N LEU A 223 11.40 -7.52 13.82
CA LEU A 223 12.73 -7.30 14.38
C LEU A 223 13.29 -5.93 13.97
N THR A 224 13.04 -5.52 12.74
CA THR A 224 13.46 -4.20 12.22
C THR A 224 12.76 -3.06 12.98
N LEU A 225 11.44 -3.13 13.15
CA LEU A 225 10.66 -2.14 13.89
C LEU A 225 11.02 -2.09 15.39
N GLU A 226 11.23 -3.24 16.05
CA GLU A 226 11.70 -3.31 17.43
C GLU A 226 13.08 -2.66 17.57
N THR A 227 13.95 -2.86 16.59
CA THR A 227 15.30 -2.25 16.61
C THR A 227 15.24 -0.76 16.34
N ILE A 228 14.41 -0.30 15.41
CA ILE A 228 14.16 1.12 15.16
C ILE A 228 13.60 1.81 16.41
N ALA A 229 12.68 1.16 17.12
CA ALA A 229 12.06 1.68 18.34
C ALA A 229 13.07 1.89 19.49
N SER A 230 14.22 1.21 19.45
CA SER A 230 15.31 1.46 20.42
C SER A 230 16.03 2.79 20.22
N LEU A 231 15.88 3.45 19.08
CA LEU A 231 16.61 4.67 18.69
C LEU A 231 18.15 4.53 18.73
N ASP A 232 18.66 3.29 18.72
CA ASP A 232 20.10 3.00 18.67
C ASP A 232 20.55 2.82 17.21
N THR A 233 21.11 3.87 16.64
CA THR A 233 21.52 3.90 15.22
C THR A 233 22.63 2.89 14.90
N ALA A 234 23.53 2.59 15.84
CA ALA A 234 24.58 1.59 15.63
C ALA A 234 23.98 0.16 15.56
N ARG A 235 23.04 -0.14 16.46
CA ARG A 235 22.30 -1.41 16.44
C ARG A 235 21.44 -1.55 15.18
N ILE A 236 20.78 -0.46 14.75
CA ILE A 236 20.01 -0.41 13.51
C ILE A 236 20.92 -0.74 12.32
N SER A 237 22.02 -0.02 12.14
CA SER A 237 22.96 -0.26 11.03
C SER A 237 23.56 -1.68 11.05
N SER A 238 23.81 -2.24 12.23
CA SER A 238 24.25 -3.65 12.36
C SER A 238 23.17 -4.63 11.88
N LEU A 239 21.91 -4.41 12.26
CA LEU A 239 20.80 -5.25 11.86
C LEU A 239 20.55 -5.20 10.34
N MET A 240 20.65 -4.00 9.72
CA MET A 240 20.40 -3.84 8.28
C MET A 240 21.35 -4.68 7.41
N ARG A 241 22.55 -4.96 7.89
CA ARG A 241 23.52 -5.85 7.22
C ARG A 241 23.22 -7.34 7.39
N ASN A 242 22.30 -7.71 8.29
CA ASN A 242 21.93 -9.13 8.51
C ASN A 242 20.74 -9.51 7.63
N LEU A 243 21.02 -10.07 6.47
CA LEU A 243 20.04 -10.54 5.49
C LEU A 243 19.78 -12.07 5.59
N ASN A 244 20.03 -12.72 6.73
CA ASN A 244 19.83 -14.15 6.95
C ASN A 244 18.32 -14.50 7.08
N VAL A 245 17.54 -14.11 6.07
CA VAL A 245 16.13 -14.45 5.89
C VAL A 245 15.95 -14.87 4.44
N PRO A 246 15.29 -16.00 4.15
CA PRO A 246 15.11 -16.46 2.77
C PRO A 246 14.47 -15.40 1.86
N LYS A 247 15.05 -15.16 0.69
CA LYS A 247 14.60 -14.21 -0.34
C LYS A 247 14.53 -12.75 0.11
N LEU A 248 15.14 -12.37 1.21
CA LEU A 248 15.19 -10.99 1.69
C LEU A 248 16.28 -10.21 0.94
N ASP A 249 15.88 -9.20 0.16
CA ASP A 249 16.83 -8.32 -0.54
C ASP A 249 17.30 -7.17 0.36
N THR A 250 16.40 -6.58 1.15
CA THR A 250 16.72 -5.54 2.13
C THR A 250 15.76 -5.60 3.31
N ARG A 251 16.22 -5.12 4.48
CA ARG A 251 15.36 -4.95 5.67
C ARG A 251 14.65 -3.60 5.69
N ALA A 252 15.24 -2.59 5.07
CA ALA A 252 14.64 -1.27 4.85
C ALA A 252 15.41 -0.57 3.75
N CYS A 253 14.73 -0.15 2.68
CA CYS A 253 15.36 0.54 1.56
C CYS A 253 15.90 1.92 1.97
N GLY A 254 15.27 2.57 2.93
CA GLY A 254 15.65 3.87 3.48
C GLY A 254 16.62 3.82 4.67
N GLU A 255 17.51 2.81 4.78
CA GLU A 255 18.48 2.72 5.90
C GLU A 255 19.18 4.04 6.15
N ALA A 256 19.71 4.70 5.11
CA ALA A 256 20.42 5.97 5.25
C ALA A 256 19.54 7.08 5.84
N ALA A 257 18.30 7.19 5.35
CA ALA A 257 17.32 8.15 5.86
C ALA A 257 16.95 7.86 7.33
N ILE A 258 16.78 6.58 7.70
CA ILE A 258 16.50 6.15 9.08
C ILE A 258 17.65 6.54 10.01
N LEU A 259 18.89 6.23 9.65
CA LEU A 259 20.07 6.55 10.47
C LEU A 259 20.22 8.05 10.68
N ALA A 260 20.11 8.84 9.60
CA ALA A 260 20.23 10.28 9.65
C ALA A 260 19.08 10.94 10.43
N GLY A 261 17.84 10.51 10.14
CA GLY A 261 16.64 11.07 10.76
C GLY A 261 16.54 10.77 12.25
N ILE A 262 16.86 9.54 12.68
CA ILE A 262 16.91 9.19 14.11
C ILE A 262 18.03 9.96 14.82
N THR A 263 19.20 10.10 14.20
CA THR A 263 20.29 10.91 14.77
C THR A 263 19.84 12.35 15.01
N ALA A 264 19.17 12.95 14.00
CA ALA A 264 18.65 14.30 14.11
C ALA A 264 17.55 14.42 15.18
N ALA A 265 16.59 13.50 15.17
CA ALA A 265 15.49 13.51 16.14
C ALA A 265 15.99 13.40 17.60
N LYS A 266 16.96 12.52 17.87
CA LYS A 266 17.58 12.41 19.21
C LYS A 266 18.27 13.70 19.62
N ALA A 267 19.02 14.32 18.72
CA ALA A 267 19.70 15.60 19.01
C ALA A 267 18.71 16.77 19.21
N LEU A 268 17.49 16.66 18.66
CA LEU A 268 16.37 17.59 18.88
C LEU A 268 15.53 17.24 20.13
N GLY A 269 15.94 16.26 20.93
CA GLY A 269 15.31 15.93 22.21
C GLY A 269 14.31 14.77 22.17
N ALA A 270 14.21 14.04 21.07
CA ALA A 270 13.39 12.83 21.04
C ALA A 270 14.00 11.72 21.90
N LYS A 271 13.15 11.04 22.70
CA LYS A 271 13.56 10.00 23.63
C LYS A 271 12.81 8.68 23.43
N ARG A 272 11.70 8.68 22.67
CA ARG A 272 10.90 7.49 22.43
C ARG A 272 10.50 7.36 20.96
N ALA A 273 10.29 6.12 20.53
CA ALA A 273 9.68 5.80 19.25
C ALA A 273 8.53 4.80 19.47
N LEU A 274 7.43 5.03 18.79
CA LEU A 274 6.20 4.23 18.88
C LEU A 274 5.88 3.69 17.49
N VAL A 275 5.64 2.39 17.38
CA VAL A 275 5.13 1.78 16.15
C VAL A 275 3.63 2.05 16.09
N ALA A 276 3.22 2.94 15.19
CA ALA A 276 1.84 3.35 14.99
C ALA A 276 1.06 2.40 14.06
N GLY A 277 1.75 1.69 13.18
CA GLY A 277 1.15 0.74 12.25
C GLY A 277 2.18 -0.14 11.56
N TYR A 278 1.73 -1.31 11.16
CA TYR A 278 2.47 -2.25 10.33
C TYR A 278 1.51 -3.02 9.42
N ALA A 279 1.91 -3.22 8.20
CA ALA A 279 1.36 -4.19 7.27
C ALA A 279 2.45 -4.59 6.26
N ASN A 280 2.20 -5.62 5.48
CA ASN A 280 2.98 -5.86 4.26
C ASN A 280 2.04 -5.98 3.04
N SER A 281 2.60 -6.00 1.85
CA SER A 281 1.79 -6.08 0.62
C SER A 281 0.89 -7.32 0.59
N GLY A 282 1.30 -8.42 1.22
CA GLY A 282 0.52 -9.65 1.36
C GLY A 282 -0.74 -9.52 2.23
N ASP A 283 -0.91 -8.44 3.00
CA ASP A 283 -2.11 -8.17 3.80
C ASP A 283 -3.26 -7.57 3.00
N LEU A 284 -2.99 -7.14 1.78
CA LEU A 284 -3.95 -6.41 0.95
C LEU A 284 -4.69 -7.34 -0.01
N PRO A 285 -5.95 -7.03 -0.38
CA PRO A 285 -6.71 -7.79 -1.37
C PRO A 285 -6.01 -7.99 -2.72
N ILE A 286 -5.11 -7.08 -3.08
CA ILE A 286 -4.35 -7.09 -4.35
C ILE A 286 -2.94 -7.67 -4.20
N GLY A 287 -2.55 -8.09 -3.01
CA GLY A 287 -1.16 -8.45 -2.69
C GLY A 287 -0.82 -9.92 -2.88
N ASP A 288 0.46 -10.18 -3.16
CA ASP A 288 1.04 -11.51 -3.30
C ASP A 288 1.75 -11.92 -2.02
N SER A 289 1.28 -12.98 -1.36
CA SER A 289 1.86 -13.51 -0.12
C SER A 289 3.18 -14.28 -0.36
N SER A 290 3.50 -14.64 -1.60
CA SER A 290 4.75 -15.33 -1.93
C SER A 290 5.96 -14.39 -2.04
N ARG A 291 5.71 -13.08 -2.20
CA ARG A 291 6.73 -12.05 -2.40
C ARG A 291 6.25 -10.71 -1.81
N ALA A 292 6.41 -10.55 -0.51
CA ALA A 292 5.90 -9.41 0.22
C ALA A 292 6.89 -8.23 0.30
N VAL A 293 6.34 -7.02 0.47
CA VAL A 293 7.07 -5.80 0.85
C VAL A 293 6.47 -5.27 2.15
N GLY A 294 7.31 -5.02 3.15
CA GLY A 294 6.88 -4.54 4.46
C GLY A 294 6.69 -3.02 4.51
N TYR A 295 5.72 -2.57 5.29
CA TYR A 295 5.38 -1.16 5.50
C TYR A 295 5.28 -0.88 7.00
N GLY A 296 6.05 0.08 7.50
CA GLY A 296 6.07 0.46 8.91
C GLY A 296 5.76 1.93 9.12
N ALA A 297 4.96 2.23 10.12
CA ALA A 297 4.69 3.57 10.62
C ALA A 297 5.30 3.74 12.01
N VAL A 298 6.26 4.64 12.17
CA VAL A 298 6.88 4.91 13.47
C VAL A 298 6.82 6.40 13.78
N VAL A 299 6.46 6.72 15.02
CA VAL A 299 6.38 8.09 15.54
C VAL A 299 7.49 8.29 16.56
N ILE A 300 8.34 9.29 16.34
CA ILE A 300 9.47 9.62 17.20
C ILE A 300 9.18 10.94 17.89
N ALA A 301 9.17 10.94 19.23
CA ALA A 301 8.71 12.07 20.02
C ALA A 301 9.56 12.30 21.28
N PRO A 302 9.45 13.50 21.91
CA PRO A 302 9.94 13.74 23.27
C PRO A 302 9.19 12.86 24.29
N GLY A 303 9.55 12.99 25.57
CA GLY A 303 8.92 12.28 26.70
C GLY A 303 9.55 10.92 26.98
N ASP A 304 9.30 10.39 28.18
CA ASP A 304 9.90 9.14 28.60
C ASP A 304 9.28 7.94 27.87
N ALA A 305 10.08 6.89 27.70
CA ALA A 305 9.64 5.64 27.11
C ALA A 305 8.57 4.98 28.00
N GLY A 306 7.32 5.39 27.85
CA GLY A 306 6.19 4.62 28.36
C GLY A 306 6.16 3.25 27.68
N ALA A 307 5.89 2.20 28.44
CA ALA A 307 5.93 0.81 28.02
C ALA A 307 4.83 0.43 27.01
N ASN A 308 4.79 1.08 25.85
CA ASN A 308 3.84 0.73 24.79
C ASN A 308 4.55 0.55 23.44
N THR A 309 5.54 -0.33 23.40
CA THR A 309 5.98 -0.99 22.18
C THR A 309 5.09 -2.20 21.89
N SER A 310 3.78 -2.05 21.90
CA SER A 310 2.94 -3.07 21.30
C SER A 310 3.06 -2.88 19.78
N VAL A 311 4.10 -3.44 19.19
CA VAL A 311 4.06 -3.85 17.78
C VAL A 311 2.74 -4.62 17.65
N LEU A 312 1.83 -4.15 16.80
CA LEU A 312 0.56 -4.81 16.54
C LEU A 312 0.87 -6.23 16.05
N VAL A 313 1.02 -7.14 17.00
CA VAL A 313 1.22 -8.57 16.73
C VAL A 313 -0.12 -9.07 16.24
N ARG A 314 -0.21 -9.44 14.97
CA ARG A 314 -1.31 -10.31 14.56
C ARG A 314 -1.24 -11.55 15.41
N HIS A 315 -2.35 -11.87 16.08
CA HIS A 315 -2.47 -13.10 16.85
C HIS A 315 -2.39 -14.30 15.88
N PRO A 316 -1.79 -15.43 16.28
CA PRO A 316 -1.82 -16.63 15.47
C PRO A 316 -3.27 -16.98 15.15
N HIS A 317 -3.54 -17.25 13.87
CA HIS A 317 -4.88 -17.56 13.39
C HIS A 317 -5.34 -18.91 13.95
N PRO A 318 -6.64 -19.06 14.30
CA PRO A 318 -7.17 -20.35 14.70
C PRO A 318 -7.04 -21.35 13.54
N SER A 319 -6.62 -22.56 13.86
CA SER A 319 -6.37 -23.64 12.88
C SER A 319 -7.66 -24.26 12.32
N THR A 320 -8.84 -23.97 12.89
CA THR A 320 -10.11 -24.62 12.55
C THR A 320 -11.17 -23.62 12.11
N ALA A 321 -11.79 -23.90 10.96
CA ALA A 321 -12.93 -23.15 10.44
C ALA A 321 -14.21 -23.54 11.19
N THR A 322 -14.58 -22.76 12.22
CA THR A 322 -15.92 -22.81 12.82
C THR A 322 -16.91 -22.01 11.94
N PRO A 323 -18.23 -22.29 11.99
CA PRO A 323 -19.21 -21.48 11.27
C PRO A 323 -19.10 -19.98 11.64
N LEU A 324 -19.31 -19.13 10.66
CA LEU A 324 -19.28 -17.67 10.83
C LEU A 324 -20.53 -17.20 11.59
N GLN A 325 -20.32 -16.31 12.57
CA GLN A 325 -21.42 -15.66 13.28
C GLN A 325 -22.01 -14.52 12.45
N GLY A 326 -23.23 -14.09 12.77
CA GLY A 326 -23.93 -13.03 12.03
C GLY A 326 -23.14 -11.72 11.94
N ALA A 327 -22.45 -11.31 13.02
CA ALA A 327 -21.61 -10.12 13.05
C ALA A 327 -20.38 -10.24 12.11
N GLU A 328 -19.77 -11.43 12.03
CA GLU A 328 -18.63 -11.70 11.15
C GLU A 328 -19.05 -11.68 9.67
N LYS A 329 -20.20 -12.31 9.35
CA LYS A 329 -20.80 -12.27 8.00
C LYS A 329 -21.08 -10.83 7.56
N LYS A 330 -21.72 -10.03 8.44
CA LYS A 330 -21.98 -8.62 8.17
C LYS A 330 -20.70 -7.83 7.94
N SER A 331 -19.65 -8.07 8.70
CA SER A 331 -18.35 -7.42 8.55
C SER A 331 -17.67 -7.77 7.22
N LEU A 332 -17.73 -9.04 6.79
CA LEU A 332 -17.18 -9.48 5.49
C LEU A 332 -17.92 -8.84 4.31
N LEU A 333 -19.26 -8.78 4.36
CA LEU A 333 -20.07 -8.11 3.33
C LEU A 333 -19.75 -6.61 3.25
N ALA A 334 -19.66 -5.94 4.41
CA ALA A 334 -19.29 -4.53 4.48
C ALA A 334 -17.87 -4.29 3.92
N PHE A 335 -16.92 -5.17 4.22
CA PHE A 335 -15.56 -5.09 3.71
C PHE A 335 -15.49 -5.29 2.19
N ALA A 336 -16.23 -6.26 1.64
CA ALA A 336 -16.34 -6.46 0.20
C ALA A 336 -16.87 -5.20 -0.51
N ARG A 337 -17.94 -4.60 0.02
CA ARG A 337 -18.55 -3.37 -0.51
C ARG A 337 -17.61 -2.18 -0.41
N GLU A 338 -16.96 -2.00 0.74
CA GLU A 338 -15.97 -0.94 0.94
C GLU A 338 -14.79 -1.08 -0.02
N THR A 339 -14.34 -2.30 -0.28
CA THR A 339 -13.24 -2.58 -1.22
C THR A 339 -13.60 -2.12 -2.64
N ILE A 340 -14.80 -2.48 -3.13
CA ILE A 340 -15.28 -2.03 -4.45
C ILE A 340 -15.43 -0.50 -4.47
N LEU A 341 -16.06 0.09 -3.43
CA LEU A 341 -16.27 1.54 -3.33
C LEU A 341 -14.97 2.33 -3.35
N ARG A 342 -13.99 1.95 -2.53
CA ARG A 342 -12.69 2.63 -2.49
C ARG A 342 -11.95 2.53 -3.80
N TYR A 343 -11.97 1.37 -4.44
CA TYR A 343 -11.33 1.20 -5.74
C TYR A 343 -11.95 2.10 -6.81
N LEU A 344 -13.29 2.21 -6.84
CA LEU A 344 -14.02 3.09 -7.76
C LEU A 344 -13.77 4.57 -7.51
N THR A 345 -13.67 4.98 -6.24
CA THR A 345 -13.61 6.41 -5.87
C THR A 345 -12.21 6.96 -5.77
N THR A 346 -11.25 6.15 -5.30
CA THR A 346 -9.90 6.62 -4.95
C THR A 346 -8.78 5.74 -5.50
N GLN A 347 -9.09 4.66 -6.20
CA GLN A 347 -8.11 3.67 -6.68
C GLN A 347 -7.26 3.08 -5.54
N THR A 348 -7.85 3.00 -4.33
CA THR A 348 -7.24 2.38 -3.15
C THR A 348 -8.10 1.22 -2.66
N VAL A 349 -7.54 0.41 -1.75
CA VAL A 349 -8.25 -0.68 -1.09
C VAL A 349 -8.13 -0.56 0.43
N PRO A 350 -9.12 -1.01 1.21
CA PRO A 350 -8.99 -1.05 2.65
C PRO A 350 -8.01 -2.14 3.07
N LEU A 351 -7.27 -1.89 4.15
CA LEU A 351 -6.46 -2.89 4.80
C LEU A 351 -7.35 -3.77 5.70
N ALA A 352 -7.25 -5.08 5.54
CA ALA A 352 -7.98 -6.05 6.35
C ALA A 352 -7.35 -6.16 7.76
N ARG A 353 -7.50 -5.11 8.59
CA ARG A 353 -7.04 -5.08 9.98
C ARG A 353 -8.22 -4.99 10.94
N ASN A 354 -8.02 -5.44 12.19
CA ASN A 354 -9.05 -5.46 13.24
C ASN A 354 -10.22 -6.43 12.96
N PHE A 355 -10.03 -7.39 12.09
CA PHE A 355 -10.99 -8.47 11.95
C PHE A 355 -10.92 -9.42 13.16
N PRO A 356 -12.07 -9.98 13.59
CA PRO A 356 -12.07 -11.09 14.52
C PRO A 356 -11.16 -12.23 14.03
N SER A 357 -10.54 -12.94 14.97
CA SER A 357 -9.58 -14.03 14.65
C SER A 357 -10.12 -15.06 13.66
N ARG A 358 -11.44 -15.31 13.68
CA ARG A 358 -12.12 -16.23 12.76
C ARG A 358 -11.99 -15.81 11.29
N MET A 359 -11.94 -14.51 11.00
CA MET A 359 -11.81 -14.00 9.62
C MET A 359 -10.36 -14.06 9.10
N GLY A 360 -9.40 -14.34 9.96
CA GLY A 360 -8.02 -14.65 9.62
C GLY A 360 -7.78 -16.13 9.28
N VAL A 361 -8.77 -17.02 9.37
CA VAL A 361 -8.65 -18.42 8.94
C VAL A 361 -8.48 -18.48 7.43
N ARG A 362 -7.54 -19.29 6.97
CA ARG A 362 -7.34 -19.52 5.52
C ARG A 362 -8.48 -20.36 4.96
N GLN A 363 -9.15 -19.83 3.96
CA GLN A 363 -10.39 -20.42 3.43
C GLN A 363 -10.68 -19.92 2.00
N GLY A 364 -11.14 -20.82 1.13
CA GLY A 364 -11.61 -20.47 -0.20
C GLY A 364 -12.90 -19.64 -0.15
N VAL A 365 -13.11 -18.78 -1.13
CA VAL A 365 -14.24 -17.84 -1.19
C VAL A 365 -14.71 -17.62 -2.61
N PHE A 366 -16.04 -17.49 -2.81
CA PHE A 366 -16.62 -16.82 -3.96
C PHE A 366 -17.31 -15.54 -3.52
N VAL A 367 -17.21 -14.50 -4.34
CA VAL A 367 -18.01 -13.27 -4.19
C VAL A 367 -18.89 -13.15 -5.43
N THR A 368 -20.21 -13.05 -5.21
CA THR A 368 -21.22 -12.88 -6.25
C THR A 368 -21.84 -11.50 -6.13
N LEU A 369 -21.89 -10.79 -7.24
CA LEU A 369 -22.60 -9.51 -7.38
C LEU A 369 -23.89 -9.77 -8.14
N ARG A 370 -25.02 -9.31 -7.58
CA ARG A 370 -26.33 -9.36 -8.24
C ARG A 370 -26.88 -7.95 -8.41
N LYS A 371 -27.62 -7.73 -9.49
CA LYS A 371 -28.35 -6.48 -9.75
C LYS A 371 -29.79 -6.81 -10.07
N LYS A 372 -30.72 -6.38 -9.23
CA LYS A 372 -32.15 -6.75 -9.36
C LYS A 372 -32.39 -8.26 -9.41
N GLY A 373 -31.60 -9.03 -8.65
CA GLY A 373 -31.67 -10.49 -8.61
C GLY A 373 -30.85 -11.21 -9.69
N GLU A 374 -30.49 -10.54 -10.78
CA GLU A 374 -29.70 -11.13 -11.87
C GLU A 374 -28.20 -11.10 -11.58
N LEU A 375 -27.46 -12.09 -12.11
CA LEU A 375 -26.01 -12.18 -11.97
C LEU A 375 -25.35 -10.96 -12.66
N ARG A 376 -24.43 -10.28 -11.94
CA ARG A 376 -23.66 -9.12 -12.43
C ARG A 376 -22.15 -9.34 -12.39
N GLY A 377 -21.69 -10.34 -11.65
CA GLY A 377 -20.29 -10.77 -11.54
C GLY A 377 -20.17 -11.89 -10.52
N CYS A 378 -19.27 -12.86 -10.74
CA CYS A 378 -19.02 -13.94 -9.80
C CYS A 378 -17.66 -14.56 -10.07
N ILE A 379 -16.71 -14.32 -9.17
CA ILE A 379 -15.36 -14.92 -9.20
C ILE A 379 -15.05 -15.50 -7.82
N GLY A 380 -14.27 -16.55 -7.79
CA GLY A 380 -13.85 -17.19 -6.55
C GLY A 380 -12.46 -17.77 -6.62
N HIS A 381 -11.91 -17.99 -5.42
CA HIS A 381 -10.64 -18.62 -5.18
C HIS A 381 -10.86 -19.82 -4.25
N ILE A 382 -10.42 -21.00 -4.67
CA ILE A 382 -10.73 -22.25 -3.96
C ILE A 382 -9.66 -22.65 -2.98
N PRO A 383 -8.35 -22.57 -3.33
CA PRO A 383 -7.29 -22.91 -2.40
C PRO A 383 -7.34 -22.09 -1.11
N PRO A 384 -7.15 -22.71 0.07
CA PRO A 384 -7.12 -22.00 1.36
C PRO A 384 -5.70 -21.45 1.64
N ASP A 385 -5.13 -20.70 0.71
CA ASP A 385 -3.76 -20.17 0.79
C ASP A 385 -3.69 -18.77 1.41
N ASP A 386 -4.80 -18.03 1.40
CA ASP A 386 -4.91 -16.70 2.01
C ASP A 386 -6.03 -16.62 3.07
N GLU A 387 -5.95 -15.61 3.94
CA GLU A 387 -6.94 -15.34 4.97
C GLU A 387 -8.31 -14.97 4.37
N LEU A 388 -9.40 -15.44 4.99
CA LEU A 388 -10.77 -15.23 4.54
C LEU A 388 -11.09 -13.76 4.24
N GLY A 389 -10.73 -12.83 5.14
CA GLY A 389 -10.99 -11.40 4.93
C GLY A 389 -10.27 -10.84 3.71
N LYS A 390 -8.99 -11.18 3.53
CA LYS A 390 -8.20 -10.80 2.36
C LYS A 390 -8.81 -11.37 1.09
N THR A 391 -9.12 -12.68 1.08
CA THR A 391 -9.69 -13.37 -0.08
C THR A 391 -11.04 -12.79 -0.48
N VAL A 392 -11.90 -12.41 0.48
CA VAL A 392 -13.16 -11.72 0.22
C VAL A 392 -12.92 -10.40 -0.51
N GLY A 393 -12.00 -9.56 -0.03
CA GLY A 393 -11.67 -8.31 -0.72
C GLY A 393 -11.12 -8.53 -2.13
N ALA A 394 -10.22 -9.52 -2.31
CA ALA A 394 -9.68 -9.88 -3.62
C ALA A 394 -10.78 -10.32 -4.58
N MET A 395 -11.65 -11.25 -4.16
CA MET A 395 -12.73 -11.76 -5.00
C MET A 395 -13.81 -10.71 -5.27
N ALA A 396 -14.02 -9.76 -4.37
CA ALA A 396 -14.90 -8.62 -4.61
C ALA A 396 -14.39 -7.75 -5.78
N LEU A 397 -13.09 -7.46 -5.82
CA LEU A 397 -12.48 -6.73 -6.95
C LEU A 397 -12.53 -7.55 -8.24
N GLN A 398 -12.19 -8.84 -8.19
CA GLN A 398 -12.23 -9.70 -9.37
C GLN A 398 -13.65 -9.79 -9.95
N SER A 399 -14.67 -9.95 -9.11
CA SER A 399 -16.06 -10.03 -9.54
C SER A 399 -16.59 -8.70 -10.09
N ALA A 400 -16.12 -7.57 -9.57
CA ALA A 400 -16.55 -6.26 -10.01
C ALA A 400 -15.86 -5.80 -11.31
N PHE A 401 -14.60 -6.15 -11.52
CA PHE A 401 -13.78 -5.54 -12.56
C PHE A 401 -13.15 -6.50 -13.56
N ASN A 402 -13.02 -7.79 -13.22
CA ASN A 402 -12.27 -8.76 -14.01
C ASN A 402 -13.09 -10.02 -14.37
N ASP A 403 -14.39 -10.04 -14.16
CA ASP A 403 -15.25 -11.12 -14.67
C ASP A 403 -15.45 -10.91 -16.18
N PRO A 404 -14.93 -11.80 -17.05
CA PRO A 404 -14.92 -11.58 -18.49
C PRO A 404 -16.32 -11.61 -19.14
N ARG A 405 -17.34 -12.03 -18.40
CA ARG A 405 -18.74 -12.06 -18.87
C ARG A 405 -19.40 -10.69 -18.81
N PHE A 406 -18.84 -9.73 -18.09
CA PHE A 406 -19.46 -8.44 -17.79
C PHE A 406 -18.47 -7.29 -17.98
N VAL A 407 -19.00 -6.11 -18.27
CA VAL A 407 -18.18 -4.87 -18.24
C VAL A 407 -17.89 -4.50 -16.78
N PRO A 408 -16.76 -3.80 -16.49
CA PRO A 408 -16.43 -3.35 -15.15
C PRO A 408 -17.57 -2.57 -14.49
N VAL A 409 -17.79 -2.81 -13.20
CA VAL A 409 -18.79 -2.11 -12.37
C VAL A 409 -18.50 -0.62 -12.35
N GLN A 410 -19.56 0.20 -12.46
CA GLN A 410 -19.48 1.65 -12.38
C GLN A 410 -20.01 2.15 -11.02
N LEU A 411 -19.50 3.31 -10.56
CA LEU A 411 -19.92 3.87 -9.27
C LEU A 411 -21.44 4.12 -9.20
N SER A 412 -22.06 4.51 -10.29
CA SER A 412 -23.51 4.77 -10.38
C SER A 412 -24.38 3.53 -10.12
N GLU A 413 -23.85 2.32 -10.31
CA GLU A 413 -24.62 1.09 -10.09
C GLU A 413 -24.36 0.44 -8.71
N LEU A 414 -23.34 0.87 -7.98
CA LEU A 414 -22.91 0.22 -6.73
C LEU A 414 -24.05 0.10 -5.69
N ASN A 415 -24.88 1.13 -5.56
CA ASN A 415 -26.02 1.13 -4.62
C ASN A 415 -27.14 0.15 -5.03
N SER A 416 -27.20 -0.27 -6.28
CA SER A 416 -28.18 -1.24 -6.80
C SER A 416 -27.66 -2.67 -6.81
N LEU A 417 -26.39 -2.86 -6.43
CA LEU A 417 -25.79 -4.19 -6.30
C LEU A 417 -26.12 -4.80 -4.94
N GLU A 418 -26.34 -6.10 -4.95
CA GLU A 418 -26.34 -6.96 -3.78
C GLU A 418 -25.09 -7.84 -3.81
N ILE A 419 -24.38 -7.92 -2.67
CA ILE A 419 -23.19 -8.75 -2.52
C ILE A 419 -23.58 -10.03 -1.78
N GLU A 420 -23.16 -11.17 -2.32
CA GLU A 420 -23.29 -12.49 -1.72
C GLU A 420 -21.88 -13.10 -1.60
N ILE A 421 -21.60 -13.73 -0.46
CA ILE A 421 -20.33 -14.41 -0.18
C ILE A 421 -20.61 -15.89 0.07
N SER A 422 -19.83 -16.77 -0.59
CA SER A 422 -19.79 -18.19 -0.33
C SER A 422 -18.43 -18.56 0.28
N ALA A 423 -18.37 -18.76 1.58
CA ALA A 423 -17.17 -19.19 2.31
C ALA A 423 -17.09 -20.73 2.28
N LEU A 424 -15.98 -21.28 1.74
CA LEU A 424 -15.85 -22.70 1.47
C LEU A 424 -15.28 -23.47 2.68
N THR A 425 -15.79 -24.65 2.96
CA THR A 425 -15.09 -25.58 3.85
C THR A 425 -13.85 -26.16 3.18
N PRO A 426 -12.88 -26.69 3.95
CA PRO A 426 -11.72 -27.38 3.35
C PRO A 426 -12.14 -28.46 2.36
N LEU A 427 -11.39 -28.58 1.26
CA LEU A 427 -11.57 -29.61 0.27
C LEU A 427 -11.30 -31.00 0.86
N LYS A 428 -12.22 -31.94 0.63
CA LYS A 428 -12.12 -33.33 1.07
C LYS A 428 -12.13 -34.25 -0.17
N PRO A 429 -11.12 -35.10 -0.35
CA PRO A 429 -11.14 -36.08 -1.43
C PRO A 429 -12.29 -37.07 -1.25
N VAL A 430 -12.94 -37.46 -2.32
CA VAL A 430 -13.89 -38.56 -2.38
C VAL A 430 -13.41 -39.61 -3.37
N ALA A 431 -13.56 -40.88 -2.98
CA ALA A 431 -13.04 -41.97 -3.78
C ALA A 431 -13.94 -42.30 -4.97
N ARG A 432 -15.25 -42.09 -4.81
CA ARG A 432 -16.25 -42.45 -5.82
C ARG A 432 -17.28 -41.34 -6.02
N PRO A 433 -17.77 -41.16 -7.27
CA PRO A 433 -18.75 -40.12 -7.58
C PRO A 433 -20.10 -40.29 -6.85
N ASP A 434 -20.45 -41.50 -6.41
CA ASP A 434 -21.70 -41.77 -5.68
C ASP A 434 -21.70 -41.21 -4.23
N GLU A 435 -20.55 -40.89 -3.68
CA GLU A 435 -20.39 -40.23 -2.39
C GLU A 435 -20.80 -38.75 -2.44
N ILE A 436 -20.83 -38.13 -3.62
CA ILE A 436 -21.18 -36.72 -3.83
C ILE A 436 -22.68 -36.52 -3.63
N VAL A 437 -23.08 -35.63 -2.74
CA VAL A 437 -24.48 -35.29 -2.47
C VAL A 437 -24.86 -34.00 -3.14
N VAL A 438 -25.71 -34.07 -4.17
CA VAL A 438 -26.20 -32.91 -4.91
C VAL A 438 -26.94 -31.94 -3.98
N GLY A 439 -26.66 -30.65 -4.12
CA GLY A 439 -27.24 -29.58 -3.31
C GLY A 439 -26.54 -29.35 -1.96
N ARG A 440 -25.75 -30.33 -1.46
CA ARG A 440 -24.93 -30.18 -0.26
C ARG A 440 -23.47 -29.91 -0.61
N ASP A 441 -22.94 -30.67 -1.55
CA ASP A 441 -21.52 -30.65 -1.88
C ASP A 441 -21.24 -29.83 -3.13
N GLY A 442 -20.31 -28.87 -3.01
CA GLY A 442 -19.59 -28.35 -4.15
C GLY A 442 -18.56 -29.38 -4.61
N VAL A 443 -18.29 -29.43 -5.89
CA VAL A 443 -17.44 -30.47 -6.50
C VAL A 443 -16.33 -29.81 -7.30
N LEU A 444 -15.09 -30.11 -6.94
CA LEU A 444 -13.91 -29.87 -7.75
C LEU A 444 -13.52 -31.20 -8.43
N MET A 445 -13.57 -31.22 -9.76
CA MET A 445 -13.08 -32.33 -10.57
C MET A 445 -11.75 -31.96 -11.21
N SER A 446 -10.82 -32.89 -11.24
CA SER A 446 -9.56 -32.78 -11.97
C SER A 446 -9.29 -34.04 -12.78
N LYS A 447 -8.82 -33.86 -14.03
CA LYS A 447 -8.41 -34.93 -14.94
C LYS A 447 -7.25 -34.46 -15.81
N GLY A 448 -6.09 -35.05 -15.61
CA GLY A 448 -4.86 -34.57 -16.25
C GLY A 448 -4.55 -33.12 -15.87
N ARG A 449 -4.53 -32.24 -16.89
CA ARG A 449 -4.35 -30.79 -16.70
C ARG A 449 -5.64 -29.99 -16.65
N SER A 450 -6.77 -30.61 -16.87
CA SER A 450 -8.09 -29.97 -16.87
C SER A 450 -8.72 -30.06 -15.48
N SER A 451 -9.37 -28.98 -15.06
CA SER A 451 -10.15 -28.95 -13.82
C SER A 451 -11.37 -28.04 -13.97
N ALA A 452 -12.40 -28.35 -13.23
CA ALA A 452 -13.57 -27.49 -13.10
C ALA A 452 -14.22 -27.66 -11.73
N VAL A 453 -15.00 -26.65 -11.33
CA VAL A 453 -15.69 -26.65 -10.05
C VAL A 453 -17.14 -26.18 -10.24
N PHE A 454 -18.05 -26.79 -9.47
CA PHE A 454 -19.38 -26.24 -9.21
C PHE A 454 -19.58 -26.03 -7.71
N LEU A 455 -20.23 -24.91 -7.36
CA LEU A 455 -20.71 -24.66 -6.01
C LEU A 455 -21.94 -25.55 -5.72
N PRO A 456 -22.26 -25.84 -4.44
CA PRO A 456 -23.36 -26.71 -4.07
C PRO A 456 -24.70 -26.35 -4.73
N GLN A 457 -25.00 -25.04 -4.81
CA GLN A 457 -26.29 -24.55 -5.34
C GLN A 457 -26.42 -24.69 -6.86
N VAL A 458 -25.36 -24.78 -7.64
CA VAL A 458 -25.39 -24.79 -9.10
C VAL A 458 -26.23 -25.95 -9.63
N ALA A 459 -26.09 -27.14 -9.07
CA ALA A 459 -26.86 -28.30 -9.51
C ALA A 459 -28.35 -28.18 -9.18
N THR A 460 -28.70 -27.62 -8.01
CA THR A 460 -30.09 -27.41 -7.60
C THR A 460 -30.77 -26.31 -8.38
N GLU A 461 -30.10 -25.20 -8.67
CA GLU A 461 -30.58 -24.09 -9.50
C GLU A 461 -30.88 -24.53 -10.94
N ASN A 462 -30.12 -25.50 -11.46
CA ASN A 462 -30.29 -26.03 -12.79
C ASN A 462 -31.14 -27.35 -12.83
N HIS A 463 -31.66 -27.80 -11.69
CA HIS A 463 -32.41 -29.04 -11.55
C HIS A 463 -31.64 -30.28 -12.01
N TRP A 464 -30.32 -30.31 -11.88
CA TRP A 464 -29.47 -31.41 -12.27
C TRP A 464 -29.45 -32.53 -11.23
N ASN A 465 -29.54 -33.77 -11.68
CA ASN A 465 -29.13 -34.91 -10.90
C ASN A 465 -27.59 -35.04 -10.91
N ARG A 466 -27.05 -36.00 -10.16
CA ARG A 466 -25.60 -36.20 -10.04
C ARG A 466 -24.90 -36.45 -11.38
N THR A 467 -25.50 -37.27 -12.24
CA THR A 467 -24.93 -37.60 -13.54
C THR A 467 -24.88 -36.38 -14.44
N GLU A 468 -25.94 -35.60 -14.52
CA GLU A 468 -26.00 -34.36 -15.28
C GLU A 468 -25.03 -33.33 -14.77
N MET A 469 -24.93 -33.18 -13.44
CA MET A 469 -23.94 -32.27 -12.82
C MET A 469 -22.51 -32.66 -13.21
N LEU A 470 -22.16 -33.96 -13.15
CA LEU A 470 -20.80 -34.43 -13.47
C LEU A 470 -20.52 -34.32 -14.98
N ASP A 471 -21.50 -34.54 -15.83
CA ASP A 471 -21.37 -34.36 -17.27
C ASP A 471 -21.14 -32.89 -17.63
N ASN A 472 -21.89 -31.97 -17.02
CA ASN A 472 -21.68 -30.52 -17.18
C ASN A 472 -20.35 -30.06 -16.58
N LEU A 473 -19.86 -30.71 -15.52
CA LEU A 473 -18.56 -30.41 -14.93
C LEU A 473 -17.42 -30.80 -15.90
N CYS A 474 -17.56 -31.93 -16.63
CA CYS A 474 -16.67 -32.31 -17.72
C CYS A 474 -16.62 -31.25 -18.82
N VAL A 475 -17.79 -30.81 -19.29
CA VAL A 475 -17.90 -29.78 -20.33
C VAL A 475 -17.27 -28.47 -19.88
N LYS A 476 -17.51 -28.06 -18.62
CA LYS A 476 -16.86 -26.88 -18.02
C LYS A 476 -15.33 -27.01 -17.94
N ALA A 477 -14.81 -28.22 -17.77
CA ALA A 477 -13.37 -28.50 -17.78
C ALA A 477 -12.76 -28.53 -19.20
N GLY A 478 -13.56 -28.31 -20.24
CA GLY A 478 -13.14 -28.43 -21.64
C GLY A 478 -12.97 -29.90 -22.09
N LEU A 479 -13.66 -30.83 -21.41
CA LEU A 479 -13.60 -32.27 -21.69
C LEU A 479 -14.98 -32.79 -22.22
N PRO A 480 -15.02 -33.92 -22.93
CA PRO A 480 -16.28 -34.54 -23.34
C PRO A 480 -17.16 -34.95 -22.15
N SER A 481 -18.49 -34.86 -22.30
CA SER A 481 -19.46 -35.45 -21.35
C SER A 481 -19.10 -36.91 -21.05
N GLY A 482 -19.30 -37.33 -19.80
CA GLY A 482 -18.90 -38.67 -19.34
C GLY A 482 -17.40 -38.83 -19.00
N CYS A 483 -16.60 -37.81 -19.15
CA CYS A 483 -15.16 -37.83 -18.82
C CYS A 483 -14.87 -38.26 -17.37
N TRP A 484 -15.85 -38.08 -16.49
CA TRP A 484 -15.76 -38.40 -15.07
C TRP A 484 -15.78 -39.91 -14.76
N LYS A 485 -16.17 -40.76 -15.74
CA LYS A 485 -16.26 -42.21 -15.56
C LYS A 485 -14.91 -42.94 -15.52
N SER A 486 -13.83 -42.26 -15.89
CA SER A 486 -12.48 -42.82 -15.87
C SER A 486 -11.44 -41.75 -15.47
N ASP A 487 -10.49 -42.11 -14.61
CA ASP A 487 -9.29 -41.32 -14.22
C ASP A 487 -9.57 -39.88 -13.74
N ALA A 488 -10.80 -39.54 -13.40
CA ALA A 488 -11.13 -38.26 -12.79
C ALA A 488 -10.97 -38.36 -11.28
N LYS A 489 -10.38 -37.35 -10.67
CA LYS A 489 -10.27 -37.19 -9.21
C LYS A 489 -11.30 -36.14 -8.76
N PHE A 490 -11.94 -36.41 -7.63
CA PHE A 490 -12.94 -35.55 -7.05
C PHE A 490 -12.55 -35.09 -5.66
N GLN A 491 -12.82 -33.82 -5.38
CA GLN A 491 -12.82 -33.28 -4.03
C GLN A 491 -14.14 -32.54 -3.83
N VAL A 492 -14.69 -32.69 -2.63
CA VAL A 492 -15.93 -31.99 -2.24
C VAL A 492 -15.68 -30.97 -1.17
N PHE A 493 -16.52 -29.98 -1.14
CA PHE A 493 -16.56 -28.95 -0.10
C PHE A 493 -18.00 -28.52 0.12
N GLN A 494 -18.24 -27.86 1.24
CA GLN A 494 -19.50 -27.16 1.50
C GLN A 494 -19.28 -25.67 1.46
N ALA A 495 -20.33 -24.89 1.24
CA ALA A 495 -20.28 -23.45 1.24
C ALA A 495 -21.25 -22.88 2.26
N GLU A 496 -20.75 -21.98 3.11
CA GLU A 496 -21.59 -21.14 3.94
C GLU A 496 -21.92 -19.87 3.13
N VAL A 497 -23.17 -19.79 2.63
CA VAL A 497 -23.64 -18.72 1.75
C VAL A 497 -24.40 -17.68 2.54
N PHE A 498 -24.08 -16.41 2.37
CA PHE A 498 -24.76 -15.28 3.00
C PHE A 498 -24.69 -14.03 2.13
N SER A 499 -25.76 -13.22 2.18
CA SER A 499 -25.88 -12.01 1.38
C SER A 499 -26.31 -10.80 2.22
N GLU A 500 -26.19 -9.61 1.65
CA GLU A 500 -26.56 -8.35 2.32
C GLU A 500 -28.05 -8.27 2.65
N SER A 501 -28.92 -8.91 1.87
CA SER A 501 -30.38 -8.94 2.10
C SER A 501 -30.74 -9.59 3.43
N GLN A 502 -29.93 -10.52 3.94
CA GLN A 502 -30.13 -11.19 5.23
C GLN A 502 -29.89 -10.27 6.44
N PHE A 503 -29.29 -9.09 6.25
CA PHE A 503 -28.89 -8.17 7.32
C PHE A 503 -29.50 -6.76 7.17
N LYS A 504 -30.46 -6.60 6.27
CA LYS A 504 -31.24 -5.36 6.07
C LYS A 504 -32.34 -5.20 7.10
#